data_6cfbc8118c2f2404dd7f238687ca8ae5
#
_entry.id   6cfbc8118c2f2404dd7f238687ca8ae5
#
_cell.length_a   1.000
_cell.length_b   1.000
_cell.length_c   1.000
_cell.angle_alpha   90.00
_cell.angle_beta   90.00
_cell.angle_gamma   90.00
#
_symmetry.space_group_name_H-M   'P 1'
#
loop_
_entity.id
_entity.type
_entity.pdbx_description
1 polymer ?
#
loop_
_entity_poly.entity_id
_entity_poly.type
_entity_poly.pdbx_seq_one_letter_code
_entity_poly.pdbx_strand_id
1 'polypeptide(L)'
;MKRSAAEILREYGPFPGVDHVHGVTFDGQHVWFAAGGKLNAFDPASGETVHSIDVAAHAGTAFDGQHLFQIAEDRIQRIDPKTGRVLATIPAPGGGGDSGLAWAEGTLWVGQHRDRKIHQIDPETGAILRTIPSNRFVTGVTWTDGELWHGTWEGDESDLRQVDPQTGEVLERLDMPSGVGVSGLESDGGDQFFCGGGSSGKVRAVRRPKRVSPAGSGSGTGVAPKCK
;
A
#
# COMPACT_ATOMS: atom_id res chain seq x y z
N MET A 1 -4.69 -11.29 17.61
CA MET A 1 -5.21 -10.54 16.46
C MET A 1 -6.33 -9.62 16.91
N LYS A 2 -6.19 -8.32 16.72
CA LYS A 2 -7.24 -7.30 16.94
C LYS A 2 -8.11 -7.22 15.68
N ARG A 3 -9.43 -6.99 15.84
CA ARG A 3 -10.37 -6.89 14.71
C ARG A 3 -11.35 -5.76 14.94
N SER A 4 -11.61 -4.95 13.90
CA SER A 4 -12.59 -3.88 13.90
C SER A 4 -13.17 -3.65 12.50
N ALA A 5 -14.27 -2.92 12.41
CA ALA A 5 -14.78 -2.44 11.13
C ALA A 5 -13.89 -1.31 10.60
N ALA A 6 -13.67 -1.26 9.30
CA ALA A 6 -13.01 -0.15 8.64
C ALA A 6 -13.95 1.07 8.61
N GLU A 7 -13.41 2.25 8.89
CA GLU A 7 -14.12 3.52 8.78
C GLU A 7 -13.70 4.23 7.48
N ILE A 8 -14.61 4.32 6.51
CA ILE A 8 -14.38 5.09 5.30
C ILE A 8 -14.61 6.56 5.60
N LEU A 9 -13.57 7.38 5.47
CA LEU A 9 -13.57 8.80 5.75
C LEU A 9 -14.07 9.61 4.57
N ARG A 10 -13.66 9.18 3.36
CA ARG A 10 -13.99 9.87 2.10
C ARG A 10 -13.87 8.91 0.91
N GLU A 11 -14.68 9.14 -0.12
CA GLU A 11 -14.55 8.52 -1.44
C GLU A 11 -14.16 9.58 -2.48
N TYR A 12 -13.27 9.21 -3.40
CA TYR A 12 -12.83 9.99 -4.55
C TYR A 12 -13.24 9.26 -5.83
N GLY A 13 -13.69 9.99 -6.82
CA GLY A 13 -14.20 9.41 -8.08
C GLY A 13 -15.70 9.03 -8.01
N PRO A 14 -16.21 8.21 -8.96
CA PRO A 14 -15.42 7.58 -10.02
C PRO A 14 -14.74 8.60 -10.92
N PHE A 15 -13.50 8.30 -11.33
CA PHE A 15 -12.72 9.21 -12.17
C PHE A 15 -13.12 9.04 -13.65
N PRO A 16 -13.26 10.14 -14.42
CA PRO A 16 -13.64 10.07 -15.81
C PRO A 16 -12.69 9.22 -16.65
N GLY A 17 -13.25 8.25 -17.40
CA GLY A 17 -12.48 7.35 -18.26
C GLY A 17 -11.66 6.29 -17.53
N VAL A 18 -11.94 6.07 -16.24
CA VAL A 18 -11.30 5.03 -15.42
C VAL A 18 -12.29 3.94 -15.08
N ASP A 19 -12.15 2.78 -15.72
CA ASP A 19 -12.99 1.60 -15.47
C ASP A 19 -12.52 0.80 -14.23
N HIS A 20 -11.20 0.83 -13.95
CA HIS A 20 -10.60 0.14 -12.83
C HIS A 20 -9.51 0.98 -12.18
N VAL A 21 -9.51 1.03 -10.85
CA VAL A 21 -8.37 1.49 -10.04
C VAL A 21 -7.62 0.25 -9.54
N HIS A 22 -6.34 0.14 -9.89
CA HIS A 22 -5.47 -0.98 -9.48
C HIS A 22 -4.62 -0.61 -8.26
N GLY A 23 -3.34 -0.29 -8.46
CA GLY A 23 -2.44 0.17 -7.41
C GLY A 23 -2.70 1.61 -6.98
N VAL A 24 -2.32 1.93 -5.76
CA VAL A 24 -2.41 3.29 -5.19
C VAL A 24 -1.11 3.57 -4.45
N THR A 25 -0.58 4.79 -4.56
CA THR A 25 0.52 5.30 -3.73
C THR A 25 0.35 6.79 -3.43
N PHE A 26 1.12 7.32 -2.49
CA PHE A 26 1.08 8.72 -2.07
C PHE A 26 2.47 9.33 -2.11
N ASP A 27 2.64 10.48 -2.77
CA ASP A 27 3.93 11.14 -2.94
C ASP A 27 4.21 12.22 -1.88
N GLY A 28 3.36 12.29 -0.86
CA GLY A 28 3.40 13.34 0.16
C GLY A 28 2.50 14.54 -0.16
N GLN A 29 1.99 14.64 -1.39
CA GLN A 29 1.11 15.71 -1.84
C GLN A 29 -0.10 15.18 -2.59
N HIS A 30 0.10 14.23 -3.52
CA HIS A 30 -0.95 13.69 -4.38
C HIS A 30 -1.07 12.18 -4.20
N VAL A 31 -2.27 11.69 -4.39
CA VAL A 31 -2.54 10.26 -4.46
C VAL A 31 -2.46 9.82 -5.91
N TRP A 32 -1.52 8.92 -6.20
CA TRP A 32 -1.35 8.29 -7.50
C TRP A 32 -2.10 6.97 -7.55
N PHE A 33 -2.72 6.67 -8.69
CA PHE A 33 -3.37 5.38 -8.91
C PHE A 33 -3.16 4.87 -10.33
N ALA A 34 -3.06 3.56 -10.43
CA ALA A 34 -2.89 2.83 -11.68
C ALA A 34 -4.25 2.53 -12.32
N ALA A 35 -4.38 2.79 -13.63
CA ALA A 35 -5.60 2.59 -14.41
C ALA A 35 -5.32 1.95 -15.79
N GLY A 36 -4.60 0.83 -15.79
CA GLY A 36 -4.26 0.05 -16.99
C GLY A 36 -3.19 0.71 -17.86
N GLY A 37 -3.56 1.62 -18.75
CA GLY A 37 -2.63 2.34 -19.63
C GLY A 37 -2.10 3.65 -19.07
N LYS A 38 -2.45 4.01 -17.83
CA LYS A 38 -2.12 5.31 -17.23
C LYS A 38 -1.88 5.22 -15.74
N LEU A 39 -0.98 6.09 -15.25
CA LEU A 39 -0.93 6.54 -13.86
C LEU A 39 -1.60 7.91 -13.78
N ASN A 40 -2.56 8.06 -12.87
CA ASN A 40 -3.22 9.33 -12.62
C ASN A 40 -2.93 9.78 -11.18
N ALA A 41 -2.80 11.08 -10.98
CA ALA A 41 -2.66 11.68 -9.67
C ALA A 41 -3.82 12.63 -9.39
N PHE A 42 -4.34 12.62 -8.18
CA PHE A 42 -5.32 13.59 -7.71
C PHE A 42 -4.90 14.25 -6.40
N ASP A 43 -5.37 15.47 -6.20
CA ASP A 43 -5.21 16.18 -4.93
C ASP A 43 -6.23 15.63 -3.91
N PRO A 44 -5.81 15.05 -2.79
CA PRO A 44 -6.72 14.50 -1.79
C PRO A 44 -7.57 15.57 -1.08
N ALA A 45 -7.20 16.84 -1.12
CA ALA A 45 -8.01 17.91 -0.55
C ALA A 45 -9.22 18.24 -1.44
N SER A 46 -9.02 18.43 -2.73
CA SER A 46 -10.10 18.73 -3.69
C SER A 46 -10.76 17.48 -4.28
N GLY A 47 -10.01 16.41 -4.50
CA GLY A 47 -10.42 15.21 -5.24
C GLY A 47 -10.25 15.35 -6.74
N GLU A 48 -9.69 16.46 -7.22
CA GLU A 48 -9.49 16.74 -8.64
C GLU A 48 -8.22 16.03 -9.18
N THR A 49 -8.31 15.47 -10.40
CA THR A 49 -7.14 14.93 -11.09
C THR A 49 -6.23 16.08 -11.50
N VAL A 50 -4.96 16.01 -11.07
CA VAL A 50 -3.97 17.08 -11.29
C VAL A 50 -2.88 16.66 -12.28
N HIS A 51 -2.66 15.36 -12.47
CA HIS A 51 -1.64 14.85 -13.38
C HIS A 51 -2.01 13.48 -13.94
N SER A 52 -1.47 13.16 -15.13
CA SER A 52 -1.63 11.85 -15.77
C SER A 52 -0.39 11.52 -16.59
N ILE A 53 0.07 10.28 -16.49
CA ILE A 53 1.23 9.74 -17.22
C ILE A 53 0.76 8.56 -18.05
N ASP A 54 1.03 8.59 -19.35
CA ASP A 54 0.80 7.44 -20.25
C ASP A 54 1.91 6.41 -20.05
N VAL A 55 1.62 5.37 -19.30
CA VAL A 55 2.53 4.27 -19.00
C VAL A 55 1.72 3.03 -18.61
N ALA A 56 2.21 1.84 -18.95
CA ALA A 56 1.57 0.59 -18.52
C ALA A 56 1.50 0.51 -16.98
N ALA A 57 0.28 0.39 -16.44
CA ALA A 57 -0.01 0.47 -15.02
C ALA A 57 -1.12 -0.51 -14.64
N HIS A 58 -0.77 -1.81 -14.53
CA HIS A 58 -1.73 -2.90 -14.42
C HIS A 58 -1.98 -3.38 -12.99
N ALA A 59 -1.09 -3.05 -12.04
CA ALA A 59 -1.18 -3.50 -10.65
C ALA A 59 -0.58 -2.48 -9.67
N GLY A 60 0.13 -2.92 -8.65
CA GLY A 60 0.66 -2.11 -7.55
C GLY A 60 1.56 -0.96 -7.98
N THR A 61 1.47 0.13 -7.25
CA THR A 61 2.26 1.35 -7.41
C THR A 61 2.90 1.68 -6.07
N ALA A 62 4.15 2.16 -6.07
CA ALA A 62 4.86 2.65 -4.88
C ALA A 62 5.66 3.92 -5.20
N PHE A 63 6.08 4.66 -4.15
CA PHE A 63 6.90 5.86 -4.27
C PHE A 63 8.06 5.82 -3.27
N ASP A 64 9.29 6.08 -3.73
CA ASP A 64 10.51 6.02 -2.92
C ASP A 64 10.94 7.37 -2.31
N GLY A 65 10.11 8.40 -2.52
CA GLY A 65 10.44 9.79 -2.20
C GLY A 65 10.93 10.60 -3.41
N GLN A 66 11.25 9.93 -4.52
CA GLN A 66 11.75 10.55 -5.75
C GLN A 66 11.12 9.98 -7.02
N HIS A 67 10.92 8.67 -7.08
CA HIS A 67 10.43 7.95 -8.26
C HIS A 67 9.18 7.13 -7.94
N LEU A 68 8.34 6.97 -8.94
CA LEU A 68 7.27 5.98 -8.90
C LEU A 68 7.81 4.62 -9.34
N PHE A 69 7.37 3.57 -8.65
CA PHE A 69 7.53 2.18 -9.07
C PHE A 69 6.16 1.64 -9.46
N GLN A 70 6.08 0.99 -10.61
CA GLN A 70 4.82 0.51 -11.17
C GLN A 70 4.95 -0.91 -11.69
N ILE A 71 4.10 -1.81 -11.21
CA ILE A 71 3.97 -3.15 -11.78
C ILE A 71 3.26 -3.06 -13.13
N ALA A 72 3.93 -3.54 -14.18
CA ALA A 72 3.44 -3.62 -15.53
C ALA A 72 3.69 -5.05 -16.06
N GLU A 73 2.65 -5.89 -16.01
CA GLU A 73 2.74 -7.31 -16.39
C GLU A 73 3.77 -8.07 -15.54
N ASP A 74 4.87 -8.53 -16.15
CA ASP A 74 5.94 -9.33 -15.54
C ASP A 74 7.14 -8.51 -15.05
N ARG A 75 7.00 -7.18 -14.97
CA ARG A 75 8.09 -6.26 -14.62
C ARG A 75 7.63 -5.16 -13.68
N ILE A 76 8.59 -4.53 -13.00
CA ILE A 76 8.41 -3.32 -12.23
C ILE A 76 9.21 -2.21 -12.90
N GLN A 77 8.54 -1.12 -13.26
CA GLN A 77 9.11 0.06 -13.88
C GLN A 77 9.43 1.10 -12.81
N ARG A 78 10.63 1.71 -12.87
CA ARG A 78 10.96 2.92 -12.12
C ARG A 78 10.74 4.12 -13.04
N ILE A 79 9.90 5.06 -12.63
CA ILE A 79 9.35 6.13 -13.46
C ILE A 79 9.65 7.48 -12.82
N ASP A 80 10.10 8.44 -13.63
CA ASP A 80 10.17 9.84 -13.23
C ASP A 80 8.75 10.43 -13.20
N PRO A 81 8.23 10.83 -12.03
CA PRO A 81 6.86 11.31 -11.88
C PRO A 81 6.57 12.61 -12.63
N LYS A 82 7.60 13.40 -12.94
CA LYS A 82 7.44 14.68 -13.64
C LYS A 82 7.33 14.52 -15.16
N THR A 83 8.08 13.58 -15.71
CA THR A 83 8.16 13.40 -17.18
C THR A 83 7.44 12.18 -17.68
N GLY A 84 7.09 11.23 -16.80
CA GLY A 84 6.52 9.93 -17.15
C GLY A 84 7.53 8.96 -17.77
N ARG A 85 8.82 9.34 -17.83
CA ARG A 85 9.84 8.50 -18.45
C ARG A 85 10.18 7.30 -17.58
N VAL A 86 10.16 6.11 -18.17
CA VAL A 86 10.68 4.89 -17.55
C VAL A 86 12.20 4.96 -17.51
N LEU A 87 12.77 4.99 -16.31
CA LEU A 87 14.21 5.12 -16.07
C LEU A 87 14.91 3.78 -15.97
N ALA A 88 14.23 2.78 -15.42
CA ALA A 88 14.74 1.42 -15.26
C ALA A 88 13.57 0.43 -15.20
N THR A 89 13.89 -0.84 -15.41
CA THR A 89 12.94 -1.95 -15.34
C THR A 89 13.62 -3.14 -14.69
N ILE A 90 12.95 -3.77 -13.73
CA ILE A 90 13.38 -5.01 -13.08
C ILE A 90 12.31 -6.09 -13.27
N PRO A 91 12.64 -7.39 -13.21
CA PRO A 91 11.65 -8.44 -13.24
C PRO A 91 10.76 -8.39 -11.99
N ALA A 92 9.45 -8.59 -12.17
CA ALA A 92 8.50 -8.79 -11.07
C ALA A 92 8.52 -10.26 -10.64
N PRO A 93 8.46 -10.57 -9.32
CA PRO A 93 8.69 -11.93 -8.82
C PRO A 93 7.60 -12.95 -9.20
N GLY A 94 6.37 -12.48 -9.49
CA GLY A 94 5.23 -13.33 -9.77
C GLY A 94 4.95 -13.57 -11.25
N GLY A 95 5.80 -13.12 -12.15
CA GLY A 95 5.64 -13.35 -13.60
C GLY A 95 4.27 -12.94 -14.15
N GLY A 96 3.71 -11.81 -13.69
CA GLY A 96 2.39 -11.31 -14.07
C GLY A 96 1.27 -11.59 -13.06
N GLY A 97 1.57 -12.29 -11.95
CA GLY A 97 0.63 -12.54 -10.84
C GLY A 97 0.77 -11.56 -9.67
N ASP A 98 1.61 -10.53 -9.83
CA ASP A 98 1.86 -9.52 -8.81
C ASP A 98 0.71 -8.52 -8.71
N SER A 99 0.42 -8.04 -7.49
CA SER A 99 -0.78 -7.23 -7.21
C SER A 99 -0.47 -5.92 -6.48
N GLY A 100 0.09 -5.98 -5.29
CA GLY A 100 0.43 -4.82 -4.46
C GLY A 100 1.91 -4.47 -4.54
N LEU A 101 2.26 -3.20 -4.30
CA LEU A 101 3.63 -2.73 -4.26
C LEU A 101 3.78 -1.67 -3.18
N ALA A 102 4.83 -1.77 -2.36
CA ALA A 102 5.20 -0.75 -1.39
C ALA A 102 6.71 -0.53 -1.39
N TRP A 103 7.13 0.70 -1.09
CA TRP A 103 8.52 1.04 -0.82
C TRP A 103 8.77 1.09 0.70
N ALA A 104 9.81 0.42 1.16
CA ALA A 104 10.18 0.44 2.56
C ALA A 104 11.69 0.21 2.74
N GLU A 105 12.34 1.10 3.48
CA GLU A 105 13.71 0.91 3.97
C GLU A 105 14.71 0.49 2.87
N GLY A 106 14.59 1.12 1.69
CA GLY A 106 15.45 0.82 0.55
C GLY A 106 15.10 -0.45 -0.22
N THR A 107 13.94 -1.06 0.02
CA THR A 107 13.46 -2.27 -0.65
C THR A 107 12.04 -2.11 -1.15
N LEU A 108 11.62 -3.01 -2.05
CA LEU A 108 10.22 -3.12 -2.48
C LEU A 108 9.55 -4.33 -1.83
N TRP A 109 8.29 -4.17 -1.44
CA TRP A 109 7.41 -5.26 -0.99
C TRP A 109 6.35 -5.50 -2.04
N VAL A 110 6.30 -6.71 -2.57
CA VAL A 110 5.45 -7.10 -3.71
C VAL A 110 4.45 -8.15 -3.27
N GLY A 111 3.16 -7.83 -3.35
CA GLY A 111 2.09 -8.79 -3.10
C GLY A 111 1.82 -9.65 -4.33
N GLN A 112 1.59 -10.96 -4.11
CA GLN A 112 1.11 -11.89 -5.12
C GLN A 112 -0.32 -12.31 -4.80
N HIS A 113 -1.24 -12.02 -5.71
CA HIS A 113 -2.68 -12.21 -5.47
C HIS A 113 -3.02 -13.68 -5.22
N ARG A 114 -2.88 -14.52 -6.24
CA ARG A 114 -3.31 -15.94 -6.17
C ARG A 114 -2.38 -16.81 -5.33
N ASP A 115 -1.11 -16.51 -5.33
CA ASP A 115 -0.10 -17.26 -4.59
C ASP A 115 -0.10 -16.96 -3.10
N ARG A 116 -0.84 -15.91 -2.68
CA ARG A 116 -1.00 -15.56 -1.26
C ARG A 116 0.33 -15.36 -0.56
N LYS A 117 1.20 -14.56 -1.17
CA LYS A 117 2.54 -14.25 -0.67
C LYS A 117 2.82 -12.77 -0.75
N ILE A 118 3.76 -12.31 0.04
CA ILE A 118 4.38 -10.99 -0.10
C ILE A 118 5.89 -11.21 -0.13
N HIS A 119 6.54 -10.70 -1.17
CA HIS A 119 7.99 -10.75 -1.32
C HIS A 119 8.60 -9.40 -0.97
N GLN A 120 9.67 -9.40 -0.18
CA GLN A 120 10.61 -8.30 -0.12
C GLN A 120 11.66 -8.52 -1.19
N ILE A 121 11.90 -7.54 -2.04
CA ILE A 121 12.84 -7.64 -3.15
C ILE A 121 13.85 -6.48 -3.18
N ASP A 122 14.99 -6.73 -3.78
CA ASP A 122 15.98 -5.73 -4.11
C ASP A 122 15.46 -4.85 -5.28
N PRO A 123 15.41 -3.52 -5.15
CA PRO A 123 14.83 -2.64 -6.16
C PRO A 123 15.70 -2.42 -7.40
N GLU A 124 16.97 -2.85 -7.38
CA GLU A 124 17.88 -2.71 -8.54
C GLU A 124 17.92 -4.00 -9.36
N THR A 125 17.71 -5.16 -8.74
CA THR A 125 17.88 -6.46 -9.41
C THR A 125 16.59 -7.27 -9.51
N GLY A 126 15.57 -6.98 -8.67
CA GLY A 126 14.37 -7.79 -8.52
C GLY A 126 14.59 -9.09 -7.72
N ALA A 127 15.79 -9.30 -7.15
CA ALA A 127 16.09 -10.49 -6.37
C ALA A 127 15.21 -10.57 -5.11
N ILE A 128 14.62 -11.73 -4.87
CA ILE A 128 13.81 -11.98 -3.67
C ILE A 128 14.74 -12.10 -2.45
N LEU A 129 14.56 -11.19 -1.50
CA LEU A 129 15.29 -11.16 -0.22
C LEU A 129 14.56 -11.96 0.86
N ARG A 130 13.22 -11.93 0.82
CA ARG A 130 12.34 -12.61 1.76
C ARG A 130 10.99 -12.89 1.17
N THR A 131 10.32 -13.93 1.67
CA THR A 131 8.92 -14.25 1.35
C THR A 131 8.16 -14.51 2.63
N ILE A 132 7.00 -13.88 2.77
CA ILE A 132 6.05 -14.16 3.85
C ILE A 132 4.73 -14.67 3.28
N PRO A 133 4.08 -15.65 3.94
CA PRO A 133 2.79 -16.16 3.50
C PRO A 133 1.65 -15.22 3.87
N SER A 134 0.55 -15.31 3.12
CA SER A 134 -0.77 -14.79 3.51
C SER A 134 -1.78 -15.92 3.44
N ASN A 135 -2.76 -15.92 4.33
CA ASN A 135 -3.84 -16.91 4.28
C ASN A 135 -5.01 -16.48 3.38
N ARG A 136 -4.92 -15.29 2.73
CA ARG A 136 -5.89 -14.77 1.75
C ARG A 136 -5.18 -14.20 0.52
N PHE A 137 -5.95 -13.92 -0.54
CA PHE A 137 -5.46 -13.22 -1.72
C PHE A 137 -4.94 -11.83 -1.32
N VAL A 138 -3.69 -11.54 -1.67
CA VAL A 138 -3.07 -10.23 -1.43
C VAL A 138 -3.43 -9.29 -2.56
N THR A 139 -3.88 -8.08 -2.25
CA THR A 139 -4.19 -7.04 -3.23
C THR A 139 -3.24 -5.85 -3.12
N GLY A 140 -3.54 -4.83 -2.33
CA GLY A 140 -2.61 -3.73 -2.06
C GLY A 140 -1.60 -4.08 -0.97
N VAL A 141 -0.45 -3.44 -0.99
CA VAL A 141 0.57 -3.54 0.07
C VAL A 141 1.05 -2.13 0.40
N THR A 142 1.25 -1.82 1.68
CA THR A 142 1.88 -0.58 2.14
C THR A 142 2.74 -0.81 3.37
N TRP A 143 3.72 0.07 3.55
CA TRP A 143 4.58 0.12 4.72
C TRP A 143 4.51 1.50 5.36
N THR A 144 4.22 1.55 6.64
CA THR A 144 4.15 2.80 7.38
C THR A 144 4.55 2.61 8.83
N ASP A 145 5.43 3.47 9.35
CA ASP A 145 5.91 3.45 10.74
C ASP A 145 6.45 2.08 11.22
N GLY A 146 7.12 1.32 10.34
CA GLY A 146 7.63 -0.01 10.65
C GLY A 146 6.55 -1.10 10.65
N GLU A 147 5.35 -0.83 10.13
CA GLU A 147 4.22 -1.76 10.01
C GLU A 147 4.00 -2.13 8.56
N LEU A 148 3.91 -3.43 8.28
CA LEU A 148 3.50 -3.94 6.99
C LEU A 148 1.98 -4.19 7.01
N TRP A 149 1.29 -3.54 6.07
CA TRP A 149 -0.13 -3.71 5.86
C TRP A 149 -0.41 -4.22 4.45
N HIS A 150 -1.42 -5.05 4.30
CA HIS A 150 -1.91 -5.44 2.98
C HIS A 150 -3.44 -5.53 2.94
N GLY A 151 -3.99 -5.28 1.76
CA GLY A 151 -5.39 -5.51 1.46
C GLY A 151 -5.65 -6.96 1.07
N THR A 152 -6.88 -7.40 1.24
CA THR A 152 -7.41 -8.65 0.69
C THR A 152 -8.72 -8.40 -0.03
N TRP A 153 -9.03 -9.24 -1.03
CA TRP A 153 -10.34 -9.20 -1.68
C TRP A 153 -10.69 -10.59 -2.21
N GLU A 154 -11.72 -11.22 -1.64
CA GLU A 154 -12.23 -12.54 -2.04
C GLU A 154 -13.76 -12.52 -2.03
N GLY A 155 -14.38 -12.66 -3.21
CA GLY A 155 -15.84 -12.53 -3.37
C GLY A 155 -16.30 -11.11 -3.00
N ASP A 156 -17.28 -11.03 -2.09
CA ASP A 156 -17.84 -9.75 -1.60
C ASP A 156 -17.14 -9.23 -0.34
N GLU A 157 -16.07 -9.91 0.11
CA GLU A 157 -15.34 -9.56 1.33
C GLU A 157 -13.96 -8.99 1.03
N SER A 158 -13.64 -7.89 1.68
CA SER A 158 -12.32 -7.28 1.70
C SER A 158 -11.94 -6.90 3.12
N ASP A 159 -10.66 -6.92 3.41
CA ASP A 159 -10.12 -6.41 4.67
C ASP A 159 -8.71 -5.81 4.47
N LEU A 160 -8.30 -4.99 5.43
CA LEU A 160 -6.92 -4.50 5.57
C LEU A 160 -6.29 -5.22 6.76
N ARG A 161 -5.06 -5.68 6.59
CA ARG A 161 -4.34 -6.49 7.59
C ARG A 161 -2.98 -5.92 7.89
N GLN A 162 -2.73 -5.66 9.16
CA GLN A 162 -1.38 -5.54 9.67
C GLN A 162 -0.80 -6.94 9.87
N VAL A 163 0.37 -7.19 9.33
CA VAL A 163 1.06 -8.47 9.49
C VAL A 163 2.46 -8.26 10.06
N ASP A 164 2.91 -9.25 10.80
CA ASP A 164 4.32 -9.32 11.22
C ASP A 164 5.19 -9.52 9.97
N PRO A 165 6.14 -8.62 9.69
CA PRO A 165 6.95 -8.69 8.47
C PRO A 165 7.98 -9.82 8.48
N GLN A 166 8.13 -10.55 9.59
CA GLN A 166 9.01 -11.71 9.70
C GLN A 166 8.26 -13.02 9.44
N THR A 167 7.02 -13.12 9.94
CA THR A 167 6.26 -14.38 9.97
C THR A 167 5.03 -14.39 9.08
N GLY A 168 4.48 -13.21 8.74
CA GLY A 168 3.19 -13.08 8.07
C GLY A 168 1.99 -13.27 9.00
N GLU A 169 2.21 -13.40 10.31
CA GLU A 169 1.12 -13.48 11.29
C GLU A 169 0.26 -12.20 11.27
N VAL A 170 -1.07 -12.37 11.22
CA VAL A 170 -2.00 -11.25 11.23
C VAL A 170 -2.11 -10.70 12.66
N LEU A 171 -1.68 -9.45 12.84
CA LEU A 171 -1.71 -8.74 14.12
C LEU A 171 -3.02 -7.97 14.32
N GLU A 172 -3.45 -7.26 13.28
CA GLU A 172 -4.69 -6.48 13.27
C GLU A 172 -5.42 -6.65 11.93
N ARG A 173 -6.76 -6.53 11.97
CA ARG A 173 -7.64 -6.63 10.80
C ARG A 173 -8.73 -5.57 10.85
N LEU A 174 -8.93 -4.87 9.73
CA LEU A 174 -10.03 -3.95 9.50
C LEU A 174 -10.94 -4.53 8.43
N ASP A 175 -12.19 -4.89 8.81
CA ASP A 175 -13.17 -5.41 7.84
C ASP A 175 -13.78 -4.27 7.04
N MET A 176 -13.67 -4.31 5.71
CA MET A 176 -14.35 -3.37 4.83
C MET A 176 -15.87 -3.64 4.82
N PRO A 177 -16.70 -2.64 4.54
CA PRO A 177 -18.13 -2.87 4.31
C PRO A 177 -18.35 -3.89 3.19
N SER A 178 -19.43 -4.68 3.30
CA SER A 178 -19.78 -5.69 2.27
C SER A 178 -19.87 -5.07 0.87
N GLY A 179 -19.30 -5.74 -0.12
CA GLY A 179 -19.25 -5.29 -1.52
C GLY A 179 -18.22 -4.19 -1.81
N VAL A 180 -17.46 -3.75 -0.82
CA VAL A 180 -16.38 -2.76 -1.01
C VAL A 180 -15.05 -3.48 -1.21
N GLY A 181 -14.59 -3.56 -2.46
CA GLY A 181 -13.31 -4.16 -2.81
C GLY A 181 -12.10 -3.26 -2.49
N VAL A 182 -10.97 -3.90 -2.23
CA VAL A 182 -9.65 -3.26 -2.07
C VAL A 182 -8.69 -3.83 -3.09
N SER A 183 -8.28 -3.02 -4.08
CA SER A 183 -7.33 -3.41 -5.14
C SER A 183 -5.92 -2.88 -4.91
N GLY A 184 -5.77 -1.70 -4.32
CA GLY A 184 -4.51 -1.06 -3.95
C GLY A 184 -4.58 -0.54 -2.53
N LEU A 185 -3.45 -0.31 -1.90
CA LEU A 185 -3.36 0.19 -0.53
C LEU A 185 -2.10 1.04 -0.37
N GLU A 186 -2.27 2.24 0.20
CA GLU A 186 -1.16 3.10 0.60
C GLU A 186 -1.51 3.91 1.84
N SER A 187 -0.52 4.21 2.68
CA SER A 187 -0.66 5.11 3.82
C SER A 187 -0.30 6.54 3.44
N ASP A 188 -0.99 7.52 4.03
CA ASP A 188 -0.58 8.92 3.95
C ASP A 188 0.59 9.27 4.88
N GLY A 189 1.10 8.27 5.62
CA GLY A 189 2.10 8.46 6.68
C GLY A 189 1.50 8.99 8.00
N GLY A 190 0.19 9.22 8.03
CA GLY A 190 -0.55 9.74 9.19
C GLY A 190 -1.63 8.76 9.68
N ASP A 191 -2.87 9.22 9.70
CA ASP A 191 -4.00 8.52 10.30
C ASP A 191 -4.97 7.91 9.28
N GLN A 192 -4.60 7.82 8.00
CA GLN A 192 -5.44 7.21 6.97
C GLN A 192 -4.67 6.36 5.96
N PHE A 193 -5.42 5.43 5.37
CA PHE A 193 -5.02 4.68 4.19
C PHE A 193 -5.81 5.15 2.97
N PHE A 194 -5.18 5.15 1.81
CA PHE A 194 -5.85 5.24 0.51
C PHE A 194 -6.01 3.82 -0.05
N CYS A 195 -7.25 3.44 -0.38
CA CYS A 195 -7.59 2.13 -0.90
C CYS A 195 -8.15 2.24 -2.31
N GLY A 196 -7.54 1.57 -3.27
CA GLY A 196 -8.10 1.42 -4.61
C GLY A 196 -9.34 0.54 -4.57
N GLY A 197 -10.37 0.90 -5.31
CA GLY A 197 -11.67 0.24 -5.29
C GLY A 197 -11.95 -0.67 -6.51
N GLY A 198 -10.94 -1.07 -7.25
CA GLY A 198 -11.08 -1.97 -8.41
C GLY A 198 -12.07 -1.40 -9.44
N SER A 199 -13.04 -2.23 -9.86
CA SER A 199 -14.08 -1.88 -10.84
C SER A 199 -15.06 -0.79 -10.41
N SER A 200 -14.98 -0.30 -9.16
CA SER A 200 -15.77 0.87 -8.77
C SER A 200 -15.26 2.18 -9.37
N GLY A 201 -14.04 2.20 -9.92
CA GLY A 201 -13.38 3.41 -10.43
C GLY A 201 -13.07 4.45 -9.35
N LYS A 202 -13.07 4.03 -8.08
CA LYS A 202 -12.91 4.93 -6.93
C LYS A 202 -11.61 4.65 -6.16
N VAL A 203 -11.16 5.68 -5.42
CA VAL A 203 -10.21 5.54 -4.30
C VAL A 203 -10.93 5.95 -3.03
N ARG A 204 -10.65 5.25 -1.91
CA ARG A 204 -11.26 5.54 -0.61
C ARG A 204 -10.19 5.87 0.41
N ALA A 205 -10.41 6.95 1.17
CA ALA A 205 -9.67 7.20 2.40
C ALA A 205 -10.32 6.39 3.53
N VAL A 206 -9.52 5.57 4.20
CA VAL A 206 -9.94 4.70 5.31
C VAL A 206 -9.11 5.03 6.53
N ARG A 207 -9.73 5.16 7.70
CA ARG A 207 -9.03 5.48 8.94
C ARG A 207 -8.01 4.40 9.30
N ARG A 208 -6.76 4.80 9.49
CA ARG A 208 -5.72 3.93 10.05
C ARG A 208 -5.93 3.84 11.58
N PRO A 209 -5.81 2.65 12.19
CA PRO A 209 -5.85 2.52 13.64
C PRO A 209 -4.74 3.32 14.32
N LYS A 210 -5.08 3.99 15.42
CA LYS A 210 -4.05 4.68 16.21
C LYS A 210 -3.13 3.66 16.86
N ARG A 211 -1.81 3.88 16.75
CA ARG A 211 -0.85 3.13 17.55
C ARG A 211 -1.13 3.35 19.03
N VAL A 212 -1.25 2.26 19.76
CA VAL A 212 -1.14 2.30 21.22
C VAL A 212 0.35 2.39 21.52
N SER A 213 0.85 3.59 21.84
CA SER A 213 2.22 3.72 22.34
C SER A 213 2.35 2.82 23.56
N PRO A 214 3.41 1.98 23.68
CA PRO A 214 3.65 1.25 24.91
C PRO A 214 3.74 2.28 26.04
N ALA A 215 2.94 2.09 27.09
CA ALA A 215 2.92 2.98 28.25
C ALA A 215 4.36 3.15 28.72
N GLY A 216 4.84 4.41 28.73
CA GLY A 216 6.17 4.75 29.12
C GLY A 216 6.53 4.08 30.44
N SER A 217 7.60 3.30 30.45
CA SER A 217 8.20 2.79 31.69
C SER A 217 8.54 3.99 32.57
N GLY A 218 7.70 4.19 33.60
CA GLY A 218 7.88 5.26 34.55
C GLY A 218 9.31 5.22 35.10
N SER A 219 10.08 6.26 34.85
CA SER A 219 11.35 6.50 35.51
C SER A 219 11.07 6.72 37.01
N GLY A 220 11.25 5.66 37.77
CA GLY A 220 11.28 5.73 39.22
C GLY A 220 12.42 6.66 39.62
N THR A 221 12.10 7.86 40.07
CA THR A 221 13.03 8.75 40.76
C THR A 221 13.43 8.11 42.09
N GLY A 222 14.56 7.40 42.07
CA GLY A 222 15.23 6.96 43.28
C GLY A 222 15.73 8.15 44.08
N VAL A 223 15.06 8.43 45.18
CA VAL A 223 15.55 9.38 46.20
C VAL A 223 16.78 8.75 46.87
N ALA A 224 17.94 9.35 46.69
CA ALA A 224 19.14 8.98 47.40
C ALA A 224 19.03 9.35 48.89
N PRO A 225 19.43 8.47 49.84
CA PRO A 225 19.46 8.81 51.26
C PRO A 225 20.63 9.74 51.54
N LYS A 226 20.40 10.83 52.25
CA LYS A 226 21.42 11.70 52.83
C LYS A 226 22.08 10.95 53.99
N CYS A 227 23.39 10.66 53.90
CA CYS A 227 24.21 10.34 55.05
C CYS A 227 24.62 11.58 55.82
N LYS A 228 24.51 11.46 57.13
CA LYS A 228 25.05 12.44 58.10
C LYS A 228 26.56 12.33 58.16
#